data_c7e12899cfec2030d8668bb1a227145f
#
_entry.id   c7e12899cfec2030d8668bb1a227145f
#
_cell.length_a   1.000
_cell.length_b   1.000
_cell.length_c   1.000
_cell.angle_alpha   90.00
_cell.angle_beta   90.00
_cell.angle_gamma   90.00
#
_symmetry.space_group_name_H-M   'P 1'
#
loop_
_entity.id
_entity.type
_entity.pdbx_description
1 polymer ?
#
loop_
_entity_poly.entity_id
_entity_poly.type
_entity_poly.pdbx_seq_one_letter_code
_entity_poly.pdbx_strand_id
1 'polypeptide(L)'
;MNEGSRAAYALAVMDFRRARRKAALREVLTRLAGGHQNLLSYEQVRDKLRARETPGWKLEDIPLDSIVGSMGRYKDFTRDFLPLERADEGRWARVKVAMDGAAGLPPIEVYRLGGAYFVLDGNHRVSVARELGASHIQGYVKEVKIKVTLSPDVRPDDLIIKAEQAEFLDRTRLDQIRPAADLSVTSAGRYDVLEAQIAAHRDSLRLQGVADVNEAEVVGSWFDRVYLPAVHSIRRISLLREFPDRTETDLYVWIAQHRADLERSLGWGIRPESAAADLAARAGRRFRRVVARFMERIVGVLTLAPWVPAPAPGEWPGGVLASHRPAGFTLNILLPVGGARHDWSAFDQAVLVAQREDARLLGLVVLPSDTEQQRQAARELQLEFERRAQAAAVPCGFAIEVGEIATQIVDRARWADLVILKLSYPPGPRPIARLRSGVRTIVQACPRPVLA
;
A
#
# COMPACT_ATOMS: atom_id res chain seq x y z
N MET A 1 -54.28 14.34 -30.59
CA MET A 1 -53.11 13.64 -31.17
C MET A 1 -53.47 13.22 -32.59
N ASN A 2 -52.69 13.68 -33.58
CA ASN A 2 -52.87 13.23 -34.96
C ASN A 2 -52.36 11.78 -35.15
N GLU A 3 -52.64 11.14 -36.27
CA GLU A 3 -52.27 9.72 -36.52
C GLU A 3 -50.75 9.48 -36.40
N GLY A 4 -49.93 10.41 -36.88
CA GLY A 4 -48.47 10.31 -36.77
C GLY A 4 -47.96 10.32 -35.33
N SER A 5 -48.59 11.12 -34.45
CA SER A 5 -48.26 11.18 -33.02
C SER A 5 -48.68 9.89 -32.28
N ARG A 6 -49.77 9.22 -32.69
CA ARG A 6 -50.19 7.91 -32.13
C ARG A 6 -49.23 6.81 -32.54
N ALA A 7 -48.80 6.78 -33.80
CA ALA A 7 -47.81 5.82 -34.28
C ALA A 7 -46.45 5.96 -33.57
N ALA A 8 -45.94 7.20 -33.44
CA ALA A 8 -44.69 7.48 -32.70
C ALA A 8 -44.75 7.05 -31.22
N TYR A 9 -45.90 7.30 -30.57
CA TYR A 9 -46.10 6.84 -29.18
C TYR A 9 -46.15 5.31 -29.07
N ALA A 10 -46.80 4.61 -29.98
CA ALA A 10 -46.85 3.15 -29.97
C ALA A 10 -45.46 2.52 -30.17
N LEU A 11 -44.65 3.10 -31.08
CA LEU A 11 -43.25 2.69 -31.24
C LEU A 11 -42.41 2.94 -29.94
N ALA A 12 -42.57 4.10 -29.33
CA ALA A 12 -41.89 4.43 -28.08
C ALA A 12 -42.24 3.45 -26.93
N VAL A 13 -43.51 2.98 -26.85
CA VAL A 13 -43.93 1.95 -25.90
C VAL A 13 -43.26 0.59 -26.20
N MET A 14 -43.12 0.23 -27.47
CA MET A 14 -42.39 -1.00 -27.84
C MET A 14 -40.93 -0.94 -27.46
N ASP A 15 -40.28 0.20 -27.65
CA ASP A 15 -38.89 0.40 -27.29
C ASP A 15 -38.68 0.37 -25.76
N PHE A 16 -39.59 0.97 -24.98
CA PHE A 16 -39.61 0.82 -23.53
C PHE A 16 -39.66 -0.65 -23.10
N ARG A 17 -40.55 -1.42 -23.68
CA ARG A 17 -40.67 -2.85 -23.36
C ARG A 17 -39.42 -3.64 -23.74
N ARG A 18 -38.73 -3.26 -24.83
CA ARG A 18 -37.42 -3.82 -25.21
C ARG A 18 -36.36 -3.47 -24.18
N ALA A 19 -36.23 -2.18 -23.81
CA ALA A 19 -35.27 -1.70 -22.81
C ALA A 19 -35.46 -2.42 -21.46
N ARG A 20 -36.73 -2.62 -21.04
CA ARG A 20 -37.05 -3.33 -19.81
C ARG A 20 -36.72 -4.82 -19.85
N ARG A 21 -36.93 -5.51 -20.98
CA ARG A 21 -36.48 -6.91 -21.16
C ARG A 21 -34.97 -7.01 -21.09
N LYS A 22 -34.23 -6.05 -21.68
CA LYS A 22 -32.77 -5.95 -21.59
C LYS A 22 -32.31 -5.74 -20.16
N ALA A 23 -33.04 -4.91 -19.38
CA ALA A 23 -32.76 -4.71 -17.94
C ALA A 23 -32.89 -6.01 -17.15
N ALA A 24 -34.00 -6.73 -17.32
CA ALA A 24 -34.28 -8.00 -16.65
C ALA A 24 -33.22 -9.08 -16.97
N LEU A 25 -32.82 -9.18 -18.25
CA LEU A 25 -31.78 -10.13 -18.65
C LEU A 25 -30.44 -9.79 -18.03
N ARG A 26 -30.06 -8.50 -18.04
CA ARG A 26 -28.81 -8.04 -17.42
C ARG A 26 -28.82 -8.25 -15.91
N GLU A 27 -29.94 -8.04 -15.23
CA GLU A 27 -30.07 -8.28 -13.79
C GLU A 27 -29.74 -9.74 -13.43
N VAL A 28 -30.26 -10.70 -14.20
CA VAL A 28 -29.94 -12.12 -14.00
C VAL A 28 -28.45 -12.40 -14.22
N LEU A 29 -27.87 -11.88 -15.32
CA LEU A 29 -26.44 -12.09 -15.62
C LEU A 29 -25.53 -11.47 -14.56
N THR A 30 -25.88 -10.28 -14.06
CA THR A 30 -25.07 -9.58 -13.06
C THR A 30 -25.17 -10.25 -11.69
N ARG A 31 -26.35 -10.77 -11.30
CA ARG A 31 -26.48 -11.59 -10.08
C ARG A 31 -25.61 -12.85 -10.14
N LEU A 32 -25.55 -13.51 -11.30
CA LEU A 32 -24.68 -14.68 -11.50
C LEU A 32 -23.20 -14.33 -11.45
N ALA A 33 -22.82 -13.11 -11.86
CA ALA A 33 -21.44 -12.61 -11.83
C ALA A 33 -21.05 -11.94 -10.51
N GLY A 34 -21.93 -11.87 -9.50
CA GLY A 34 -21.67 -11.24 -8.20
C GLY A 34 -21.54 -9.72 -8.26
N GLY A 35 -22.08 -9.07 -9.31
CA GLY A 35 -22.00 -7.63 -9.52
C GLY A 35 -23.22 -6.86 -8.98
N HIS A 36 -23.11 -5.53 -8.89
CA HIS A 36 -24.18 -4.62 -8.50
C HIS A 36 -24.67 -3.84 -9.72
N GLN A 37 -26.00 -3.79 -9.92
CA GLN A 37 -26.63 -3.09 -11.05
C GLN A 37 -27.38 -1.81 -10.67
N ASN A 38 -27.42 -1.45 -9.42
CA ASN A 38 -28.23 -0.32 -8.96
C ASN A 38 -27.53 1.01 -9.19
N LEU A 39 -28.32 2.05 -9.48
CA LEU A 39 -27.87 3.42 -9.39
C LEU A 39 -27.44 3.75 -7.95
N LEU A 40 -26.47 4.64 -7.82
CA LEU A 40 -26.08 5.16 -6.50
C LEU A 40 -27.13 6.17 -6.01
N SER A 41 -27.45 6.14 -4.70
CA SER A 41 -28.25 7.19 -4.06
C SER A 41 -27.36 8.40 -3.78
N TYR A 42 -27.76 9.58 -4.30
CA TYR A 42 -27.08 10.84 -4.03
C TYR A 42 -27.00 11.12 -2.53
N GLU A 43 -28.11 10.91 -1.81
CA GLU A 43 -28.19 11.21 -0.37
C GLU A 43 -27.18 10.37 0.42
N GLN A 44 -27.08 9.06 0.11
CA GLN A 44 -26.14 8.18 0.79
C GLN A 44 -24.68 8.55 0.50
N VAL A 45 -24.37 8.92 -0.76
CA VAL A 45 -23.03 9.35 -1.16
C VAL A 45 -22.68 10.68 -0.50
N ARG A 46 -23.59 11.67 -0.56
CA ARG A 46 -23.41 12.97 0.07
C ARG A 46 -23.11 12.85 1.56
N ASP A 47 -23.91 12.06 2.28
CA ASP A 47 -23.78 11.92 3.73
C ASP A 47 -22.49 11.17 4.11
N LYS A 48 -22.15 10.08 3.39
CA LYS A 48 -20.90 9.32 3.62
C LYS A 48 -19.64 10.14 3.33
N LEU A 49 -19.65 10.95 2.27
CA LEU A 49 -18.50 11.75 1.87
C LEU A 49 -18.47 13.15 2.51
N ARG A 50 -19.45 13.46 3.40
CA ARG A 50 -19.60 14.78 4.04
C ARG A 50 -19.53 15.92 3.01
N ALA A 51 -20.19 15.69 1.88
CA ALA A 51 -20.13 16.56 0.73
C ALA A 51 -20.87 17.90 1.01
N ARG A 52 -20.35 19.00 0.44
CA ARG A 52 -20.91 20.34 0.62
C ARG A 52 -21.30 20.92 -0.73
N GLU A 53 -22.57 21.30 -0.86
CA GLU A 53 -23.06 21.94 -2.08
C GLU A 53 -22.48 23.35 -2.23
N THR A 54 -22.15 23.71 -3.48
CA THR A 54 -21.74 25.08 -3.84
C THR A 54 -22.92 25.85 -4.39
N PRO A 55 -22.95 27.19 -4.25
CA PRO A 55 -24.00 28.00 -4.84
C PRO A 55 -23.85 28.04 -6.37
N GLY A 56 -25.01 28.17 -7.04
CA GLY A 56 -25.09 28.39 -8.48
C GLY A 56 -25.23 27.10 -9.32
N TRP A 57 -25.85 27.25 -10.47
CA TRP A 57 -26.06 26.23 -11.48
C TRP A 57 -25.35 26.67 -12.76
N LYS A 58 -24.73 25.74 -13.48
CA LYS A 58 -24.10 25.98 -14.79
C LYS A 58 -24.70 25.07 -15.83
N LEU A 59 -24.97 25.58 -17.01
CA LEU A 59 -25.40 24.77 -18.13
C LEU A 59 -24.17 24.13 -18.78
N GLU A 60 -24.14 22.80 -18.87
CA GLU A 60 -23.02 22.04 -19.41
C GLU A 60 -23.54 20.85 -20.27
N ASP A 61 -22.70 20.38 -21.18
CA ASP A 61 -22.92 19.11 -21.89
C ASP A 61 -22.30 17.98 -21.05
N ILE A 62 -23.16 17.10 -20.54
CA ILE A 62 -22.80 16.07 -19.56
C ILE A 62 -22.59 14.74 -20.29
N PRO A 63 -21.42 14.08 -20.15
CA PRO A 63 -21.22 12.74 -20.68
C PRO A 63 -22.17 11.76 -20.01
N LEU A 64 -22.99 11.05 -20.76
CA LEU A 64 -23.97 10.11 -20.22
C LEU A 64 -23.30 9.01 -19.39
N ASP A 65 -22.10 8.54 -19.76
CA ASP A 65 -21.37 7.52 -19.03
C ASP A 65 -20.88 7.98 -17.64
N SER A 66 -20.80 9.29 -17.42
CA SER A 66 -20.45 9.86 -16.12
C SER A 66 -21.65 10.00 -15.16
N ILE A 67 -22.87 9.71 -15.61
CA ILE A 67 -24.07 9.73 -14.76
C ILE A 67 -24.21 8.36 -14.08
N VAL A 68 -23.99 8.31 -12.75
CA VAL A 68 -23.88 7.06 -11.98
C VAL A 68 -24.97 6.85 -10.95
N GLY A 69 -25.75 7.91 -10.66
CA GLY A 69 -26.74 7.86 -9.60
C GLY A 69 -27.90 8.83 -9.79
N SER A 70 -28.82 8.81 -8.85
CA SER A 70 -30.00 9.68 -8.83
C SER A 70 -30.39 10.02 -7.40
N MET A 71 -31.06 11.16 -7.24
CA MET A 71 -31.76 11.56 -6.03
C MET A 71 -33.18 11.00 -6.07
N GLY A 72 -33.55 10.19 -5.05
CA GLY A 72 -34.92 9.69 -4.84
C GLY A 72 -35.36 8.53 -5.75
N ARG A 73 -34.85 8.41 -6.99
CA ARG A 73 -35.32 7.41 -7.98
C ARG A 73 -34.25 6.38 -8.38
N TYR A 74 -33.26 6.16 -7.54
CA TYR A 74 -32.15 5.25 -7.81
C TYR A 74 -32.55 3.76 -7.89
N LYS A 75 -33.76 3.40 -7.42
CA LYS A 75 -34.32 2.04 -7.50
C LYS A 75 -35.11 1.77 -8.78
N ASP A 76 -35.52 2.82 -9.50
CA ASP A 76 -36.41 2.69 -10.66
C ASP A 76 -35.65 2.36 -11.95
N PHE A 77 -34.32 2.52 -11.92
CA PHE A 77 -33.47 2.30 -13.08
C PHE A 77 -32.22 1.47 -12.70
N THR A 78 -31.71 0.73 -13.69
CA THR A 78 -30.40 0.10 -13.58
C THR A 78 -29.27 1.15 -13.68
N ARG A 79 -28.02 0.77 -13.41
CA ARG A 79 -26.84 1.63 -13.59
C ARG A 79 -26.73 2.19 -15.03
N ASP A 80 -27.19 1.47 -16.01
CA ASP A 80 -27.27 1.92 -17.42
C ASP A 80 -28.52 2.75 -17.71
N PHE A 81 -29.29 3.14 -16.70
CA PHE A 81 -30.56 3.85 -16.81
C PHE A 81 -31.63 3.10 -17.61
N LEU A 82 -31.58 1.75 -17.66
CA LEU A 82 -32.66 0.97 -18.17
C LEU A 82 -33.83 0.93 -17.17
N PRO A 83 -35.08 1.17 -17.58
CA PRO A 83 -36.23 1.22 -16.68
C PRO A 83 -36.56 -0.16 -16.10
N LEU A 84 -36.85 -0.23 -14.81
CA LEU A 84 -37.21 -1.45 -14.08
C LEU A 84 -38.72 -1.59 -13.94
N GLU A 85 -39.46 -0.49 -13.74
CA GLU A 85 -40.89 -0.49 -13.42
C GLU A 85 -41.79 -0.28 -14.64
N ARG A 86 -42.92 -1.03 -14.67
CA ARG A 86 -43.94 -0.86 -15.72
C ARG A 86 -44.70 0.46 -15.63
N ALA A 87 -44.86 0.98 -14.45
CA ALA A 87 -45.56 2.24 -14.19
C ALA A 87 -44.98 3.43 -14.96
N ASP A 88 -43.72 3.36 -15.33
CA ASP A 88 -42.99 4.41 -16.05
C ASP A 88 -43.21 4.40 -17.59
N GLU A 89 -43.86 3.38 -18.14
CA GLU A 89 -44.03 3.21 -19.59
C GLU A 89 -44.61 4.47 -20.28
N GLY A 90 -45.70 5.00 -19.74
CA GLY A 90 -46.34 6.16 -20.33
C GLY A 90 -45.53 7.44 -20.25
N ARG A 91 -44.78 7.64 -19.16
CA ARG A 91 -43.89 8.82 -18.98
C ARG A 91 -42.69 8.72 -19.89
N TRP A 92 -42.06 7.56 -19.96
CA TRP A 92 -40.91 7.30 -20.80
C TRP A 92 -41.22 7.48 -22.28
N ALA A 93 -42.38 6.91 -22.75
CA ALA A 93 -42.81 7.05 -24.12
C ALA A 93 -43.08 8.50 -24.51
N ARG A 94 -43.70 9.31 -23.64
CA ARG A 94 -43.92 10.73 -23.88
C ARG A 94 -42.59 11.50 -24.00
N VAL A 95 -41.61 11.21 -23.13
CA VAL A 95 -40.28 11.80 -23.19
C VAL A 95 -39.59 11.47 -24.51
N LYS A 96 -39.68 10.20 -24.97
CA LYS A 96 -39.09 9.80 -26.26
C LYS A 96 -39.71 10.52 -27.45
N VAL A 97 -41.02 10.58 -27.52
CA VAL A 97 -41.70 11.33 -28.57
C VAL A 97 -41.34 12.82 -28.56
N ALA A 98 -41.18 13.42 -27.37
CA ALA A 98 -40.80 14.81 -27.26
C ALA A 98 -39.30 15.06 -27.65
N MET A 99 -38.39 14.11 -27.41
CA MET A 99 -37.00 14.19 -27.84
C MET A 99 -36.85 14.10 -29.37
N ASP A 100 -37.69 13.31 -30.03
CA ASP A 100 -37.71 13.17 -31.50
C ASP A 100 -38.40 14.40 -32.18
N GLY A 101 -39.09 15.24 -31.41
CA GLY A 101 -39.77 16.42 -31.87
C GLY A 101 -38.90 17.66 -31.99
N ALA A 102 -39.30 18.60 -32.85
CA ALA A 102 -38.52 19.84 -33.14
C ALA A 102 -38.33 20.82 -31.92
N ALA A 103 -39.17 20.67 -30.89
CA ALA A 103 -39.12 21.53 -29.69
C ALA A 103 -38.08 21.11 -28.66
N GLY A 104 -37.55 19.88 -28.75
CA GLY A 104 -36.60 19.34 -27.77
C GLY A 104 -37.20 19.17 -26.35
N LEU A 105 -36.37 18.81 -25.43
CA LEU A 105 -36.70 18.74 -24.00
C LEU A 105 -35.84 19.73 -23.20
N PRO A 106 -36.33 20.27 -22.09
CA PRO A 106 -35.53 21.12 -21.21
C PRO A 106 -34.29 20.37 -20.68
N PRO A 107 -33.17 21.05 -20.41
CA PRO A 107 -31.99 20.45 -19.81
C PRO A 107 -32.32 19.68 -18.52
N ILE A 108 -31.57 18.62 -18.24
CA ILE A 108 -31.69 17.88 -16.98
C ILE A 108 -31.07 18.67 -15.83
N GLU A 109 -31.36 18.30 -14.57
CA GLU A 109 -30.68 18.87 -13.41
C GLU A 109 -29.85 17.78 -12.71
N VAL A 110 -28.61 18.09 -12.42
CA VAL A 110 -27.67 17.12 -11.82
C VAL A 110 -26.79 17.76 -10.75
N TYR A 111 -26.37 16.96 -9.79
CA TYR A 111 -25.26 17.23 -8.90
C TYR A 111 -23.98 16.59 -9.46
N ARG A 112 -22.85 17.34 -9.41
CA ARG A 112 -21.54 16.83 -9.77
C ARG A 112 -20.67 16.66 -8.52
N LEU A 113 -20.19 15.42 -8.25
CA LEU A 113 -19.26 15.06 -7.19
C LEU A 113 -17.97 14.54 -7.83
N GLY A 114 -16.94 15.39 -7.94
CA GLY A 114 -15.74 15.02 -8.69
C GLY A 114 -16.05 14.71 -10.16
N GLY A 115 -15.76 13.48 -10.62
CA GLY A 115 -16.06 13.04 -11.98
C GLY A 115 -17.44 12.39 -12.17
N ALA A 116 -18.22 12.23 -11.11
CA ALA A 116 -19.51 11.50 -11.14
C ALA A 116 -20.71 12.46 -11.05
N TYR A 117 -21.77 12.17 -11.82
CA TYR A 117 -22.99 12.96 -11.85
C TYR A 117 -24.18 12.17 -11.29
N PHE A 118 -25.06 12.86 -10.56
CA PHE A 118 -26.27 12.32 -9.94
C PHE A 118 -27.48 13.13 -10.39
N VAL A 119 -28.46 12.47 -11.00
CA VAL A 119 -29.64 13.14 -11.52
C VAL A 119 -30.57 13.61 -10.39
N LEU A 120 -30.88 14.89 -10.35
CA LEU A 120 -31.90 15.48 -9.52
C LEU A 120 -33.26 15.43 -10.24
N ASP A 121 -33.31 15.93 -11.49
CA ASP A 121 -34.48 15.82 -12.38
C ASP A 121 -34.05 15.40 -13.78
N GLY A 122 -34.84 14.50 -14.39
CA GLY A 122 -34.63 14.07 -15.77
C GLY A 122 -34.20 12.62 -15.95
N ASN A 123 -34.40 11.72 -14.99
CA ASN A 123 -34.03 10.30 -15.10
C ASN A 123 -34.60 9.63 -16.41
N HIS A 124 -35.81 9.94 -16.80
CA HIS A 124 -36.37 9.42 -18.07
C HIS A 124 -35.70 10.01 -19.30
N ARG A 125 -35.28 11.29 -19.25
CA ARG A 125 -34.50 11.94 -20.32
C ARG A 125 -33.14 11.26 -20.51
N VAL A 126 -32.43 10.97 -19.42
CA VAL A 126 -31.18 10.22 -19.44
C VAL A 126 -31.41 8.80 -20.02
N SER A 127 -32.46 8.11 -19.56
CA SER A 127 -32.80 6.76 -20.05
C SER A 127 -33.07 6.74 -21.56
N VAL A 128 -33.83 7.69 -22.06
CA VAL A 128 -34.16 7.82 -23.50
C VAL A 128 -32.92 8.22 -24.30
N ALA A 129 -32.11 9.17 -23.83
CA ALA A 129 -30.90 9.60 -24.51
C ALA A 129 -29.89 8.44 -24.68
N ARG A 130 -29.74 7.60 -23.66
CA ARG A 130 -28.91 6.36 -23.74
C ARG A 130 -29.46 5.35 -24.74
N GLU A 131 -30.80 5.14 -24.78
CA GLU A 131 -31.43 4.23 -25.73
C GLU A 131 -31.27 4.71 -27.18
N LEU A 132 -31.25 6.03 -27.39
CA LEU A 132 -31.01 6.65 -28.70
C LEU A 132 -29.50 6.66 -29.07
N GLY A 133 -28.60 6.19 -28.20
CA GLY A 133 -27.15 6.14 -28.45
C GLY A 133 -26.46 7.49 -28.37
N ALA A 134 -27.05 8.47 -27.70
CA ALA A 134 -26.39 9.75 -27.44
C ALA A 134 -25.17 9.57 -26.55
N SER A 135 -24.12 10.35 -26.75
CA SER A 135 -22.94 10.36 -25.89
C SER A 135 -23.04 11.40 -24.76
N HIS A 136 -23.79 12.49 -24.99
CA HIS A 136 -23.94 13.60 -24.06
C HIS A 136 -25.40 14.02 -23.93
N ILE A 137 -25.70 14.70 -22.84
CA ILE A 137 -27.00 15.34 -22.59
C ILE A 137 -26.78 16.71 -21.95
N GLN A 138 -27.56 17.70 -22.38
CA GLN A 138 -27.49 19.04 -21.82
C GLN A 138 -28.18 19.08 -20.45
N GLY A 139 -27.50 19.68 -19.46
CA GLY A 139 -28.02 19.77 -18.09
C GLY A 139 -27.50 20.95 -17.31
N TYR A 140 -28.29 21.38 -16.35
CA TYR A 140 -27.86 22.28 -15.29
C TYR A 140 -27.09 21.48 -14.25
N VAL A 141 -25.83 21.85 -14.04
CA VAL A 141 -24.90 21.19 -13.11
C VAL A 141 -24.73 22.05 -11.87
N LYS A 142 -24.95 21.46 -10.70
CA LYS A 142 -24.58 22.03 -9.40
C LYS A 142 -23.39 21.30 -8.84
N GLU A 143 -22.29 22.02 -8.64
CA GLU A 143 -21.06 21.45 -8.08
C GLU A 143 -21.23 21.12 -6.60
N VAL A 144 -20.74 19.97 -6.20
CA VAL A 144 -20.71 19.53 -4.80
C VAL A 144 -19.28 19.17 -4.43
N LYS A 145 -18.71 19.92 -3.48
CA LYS A 145 -17.34 19.73 -3.04
C LYS A 145 -17.22 18.51 -2.14
N ILE A 146 -16.26 17.67 -2.47
CA ILE A 146 -15.83 16.49 -1.71
C ILE A 146 -14.30 16.52 -1.57
N LYS A 147 -13.78 15.89 -0.52
CA LYS A 147 -12.33 15.80 -0.27
C LYS A 147 -11.64 14.66 -1.02
N VAL A 148 -12.41 13.71 -1.54
CA VAL A 148 -11.91 12.51 -2.19
C VAL A 148 -12.26 12.51 -3.67
N THR A 149 -11.43 11.87 -4.49
CA THR A 149 -11.75 11.69 -5.92
C THR A 149 -12.83 10.64 -6.07
N LEU A 150 -13.94 11.00 -6.75
CA LEU A 150 -15.00 10.09 -7.14
C LEU A 150 -14.99 9.93 -8.66
N SER A 151 -14.73 8.71 -9.11
CA SER A 151 -14.75 8.33 -10.53
C SER A 151 -16.15 7.91 -10.98
N PRO A 152 -16.51 8.03 -12.27
CA PRO A 152 -17.72 7.46 -12.82
C PRO A 152 -17.84 5.94 -12.65
N ASP A 153 -16.73 5.22 -12.48
CA ASP A 153 -16.69 3.77 -12.29
C ASP A 153 -16.98 3.32 -10.85
N VAL A 154 -17.17 4.27 -9.93
CA VAL A 154 -17.40 4.00 -8.50
C VAL A 154 -18.52 2.99 -8.26
N ARG A 155 -18.26 2.00 -7.40
CA ARG A 155 -19.22 0.98 -6.98
C ARG A 155 -19.74 1.28 -5.57
N PRO A 156 -20.89 0.72 -5.18
CA PRO A 156 -21.38 0.90 -3.80
C PRO A 156 -20.37 0.52 -2.71
N ASP A 157 -19.60 -0.55 -2.94
CA ASP A 157 -18.57 -1.02 -2.00
C ASP A 157 -17.39 -0.05 -1.90
N ASP A 158 -17.03 0.62 -3.00
CA ASP A 158 -15.97 1.62 -3.02
C ASP A 158 -16.32 2.85 -2.16
N LEU A 159 -17.62 3.11 -1.94
CA LEU A 159 -18.06 4.22 -1.10
C LEU A 159 -17.67 4.07 0.37
N ILE A 160 -17.47 2.83 0.86
CA ILE A 160 -16.97 2.60 2.22
C ILE A 160 -15.54 3.09 2.31
N ILE A 161 -14.70 2.69 1.35
CA ILE A 161 -13.28 3.10 1.27
C ILE A 161 -13.17 4.61 1.11
N LYS A 162 -14.03 5.21 0.27
CA LYS A 162 -14.06 6.66 0.04
C LYS A 162 -14.52 7.43 1.28
N ALA A 163 -15.44 6.87 2.06
CA ALA A 163 -15.86 7.46 3.33
C ALA A 163 -14.71 7.43 4.37
N GLU A 164 -14.03 6.28 4.51
CA GLU A 164 -12.85 6.17 5.36
C GLU A 164 -11.74 7.14 4.93
N GLN A 165 -11.50 7.29 3.62
CA GLN A 165 -10.55 8.26 3.08
C GLN A 165 -10.92 9.70 3.44
N ALA A 166 -12.19 10.07 3.29
CA ALA A 166 -12.67 11.41 3.62
C ALA A 166 -12.50 11.69 5.11
N GLU A 167 -12.81 10.71 5.97
CA GLU A 167 -12.65 10.83 7.42
C GLU A 167 -11.18 10.95 7.84
N PHE A 168 -10.30 10.16 7.24
CA PHE A 168 -8.85 10.24 7.43
C PHE A 168 -8.33 11.65 7.07
N LEU A 169 -8.73 12.18 5.90
CA LEU A 169 -8.33 13.52 5.45
C LEU A 169 -8.91 14.63 6.33
N ASP A 170 -10.11 14.44 6.90
CA ASP A 170 -10.70 15.38 7.86
C ASP A 170 -9.89 15.45 9.16
N ARG A 171 -9.42 14.31 9.67
CA ARG A 171 -8.62 14.23 10.90
C ARG A 171 -7.19 14.71 10.71
N THR A 172 -6.54 14.27 9.64
CA THR A 172 -5.11 14.53 9.41
C THR A 172 -4.82 15.82 8.67
N ARG A 173 -5.79 16.35 7.92
CA ARG A 173 -5.63 17.50 6.99
C ARG A 173 -4.49 17.32 5.99
N LEU A 174 -4.16 16.07 5.65
CA LEU A 174 -3.04 15.77 4.77
C LEU A 174 -3.24 16.35 3.35
N ASP A 175 -4.47 16.44 2.88
CA ASP A 175 -4.86 17.12 1.64
C ASP A 175 -4.44 18.59 1.59
N GLN A 176 -4.37 19.27 2.74
CA GLN A 176 -3.93 20.66 2.87
C GLN A 176 -2.41 20.74 3.05
N ILE A 177 -1.83 19.83 3.84
CA ILE A 177 -0.39 19.78 4.17
C ILE A 177 0.43 19.31 2.97
N ARG A 178 -0.09 18.33 2.20
CA ARG A 178 0.54 17.71 1.03
C ARG A 178 -0.51 17.50 -0.08
N PRO A 179 -0.89 18.55 -0.83
CA PRO A 179 -1.97 18.46 -1.83
C PRO A 179 -1.74 17.45 -2.94
N ALA A 180 -0.47 17.11 -3.24
CA ALA A 180 -0.11 16.12 -4.25
C ALA A 180 -0.05 14.68 -3.71
N ALA A 181 -0.35 14.45 -2.42
CA ALA A 181 -0.31 13.12 -1.82
C ALA A 181 -1.51 12.28 -2.27
N ASP A 182 -1.25 11.15 -2.91
CA ASP A 182 -2.26 10.14 -3.18
C ASP A 182 -2.10 8.97 -2.19
N LEU A 183 -3.06 8.85 -1.26
CA LEU A 183 -3.15 7.76 -0.30
C LEU A 183 -4.38 6.89 -0.58
N SER A 184 -4.77 6.76 -1.84
CA SER A 184 -5.85 5.86 -2.23
C SER A 184 -5.52 4.40 -1.88
N VAL A 185 -6.53 3.66 -1.43
CA VAL A 185 -6.43 2.23 -1.10
C VAL A 185 -7.54 1.44 -1.79
N THR A 186 -7.37 0.13 -1.92
CA THR A 186 -8.34 -0.77 -2.57
C THR A 186 -9.16 -1.61 -1.60
N SER A 187 -8.90 -1.49 -0.29
CA SER A 187 -9.61 -2.27 0.74
C SER A 187 -9.93 -1.40 1.95
N ALA A 188 -11.09 -1.61 2.55
CA ALA A 188 -11.52 -0.93 3.77
C ALA A 188 -10.61 -1.26 4.98
N GLY A 189 -10.60 -0.38 5.99
CA GLY A 189 -9.83 -0.53 7.23
C GLY A 189 -8.33 -0.22 7.08
N ARG A 190 -7.87 0.29 5.93
CA ARG A 190 -6.47 0.64 5.72
C ARG A 190 -6.10 1.97 6.34
N TYR A 191 -7.03 2.90 6.37
CA TYR A 191 -6.80 4.23 6.95
C TYR A 191 -6.57 4.18 8.45
N ASP A 192 -7.21 3.26 9.17
CA ASP A 192 -6.95 3.04 10.61
C ASP A 192 -5.48 2.67 10.87
N VAL A 193 -4.89 1.87 9.97
CA VAL A 193 -3.46 1.50 10.06
C VAL A 193 -2.56 2.71 9.84
N LEU A 194 -2.90 3.59 8.88
CA LEU A 194 -2.15 4.82 8.65
C LEU A 194 -2.24 5.76 9.86
N GLU A 195 -3.42 5.92 10.47
CA GLU A 195 -3.61 6.70 11.68
C GLU A 195 -2.79 6.15 12.86
N ALA A 196 -2.79 4.84 13.05
CA ALA A 196 -1.98 4.20 14.08
C ALA A 196 -0.47 4.45 13.87
N GLN A 197 -0.01 4.51 12.62
CA GLN A 197 1.39 4.82 12.31
C GLN A 197 1.74 6.29 12.54
N ILE A 198 0.82 7.21 12.24
CA ILE A 198 0.99 8.63 12.56
C ILE A 198 1.09 8.81 14.09
N ALA A 199 0.25 8.11 14.84
CA ALA A 199 0.31 8.13 16.31
C ALA A 199 1.64 7.58 16.83
N ALA A 200 2.11 6.44 16.32
CA ALA A 200 3.41 5.87 16.68
C ALA A 200 4.59 6.81 16.33
N HIS A 201 4.51 7.51 15.20
CA HIS A 201 5.51 8.51 14.82
C HIS A 201 5.52 9.71 15.77
N ARG A 202 4.33 10.18 16.20
CA ARG A 202 4.19 11.22 17.24
C ARG A 202 4.88 10.81 18.54
N ASP A 203 4.63 9.58 18.99
CA ASP A 203 5.23 9.07 20.23
C ASP A 203 6.76 8.97 20.10
N SER A 204 7.25 8.55 18.94
CA SER A 204 8.70 8.53 18.65
C SER A 204 9.34 9.93 18.72
N LEU A 205 8.68 10.97 18.17
CA LEU A 205 9.17 12.35 18.24
C LEU A 205 9.20 12.87 19.68
N ARG A 206 8.19 12.53 20.49
CA ARG A 206 8.19 12.87 21.93
C ARG A 206 9.34 12.24 22.70
N LEU A 207 9.64 10.97 22.44
CA LEU A 207 10.78 10.27 23.05
C LEU A 207 12.13 10.88 22.65
N GLN A 208 12.21 11.51 21.48
CA GLN A 208 13.39 12.23 20.99
C GLN A 208 13.52 13.66 21.56
N GLY A 209 12.64 14.05 22.50
CA GLY A 209 12.69 15.35 23.17
C GLY A 209 12.01 16.50 22.42
N VAL A 210 11.26 16.21 21.36
CA VAL A 210 10.46 17.22 20.66
C VAL A 210 9.11 17.34 21.37
N ALA A 211 9.05 18.21 22.38
CA ALA A 211 7.93 18.24 23.33
C ALA A 211 6.65 18.90 22.79
N ASP A 212 6.73 19.82 21.83
CA ASP A 212 5.61 20.67 21.41
C ASP A 212 5.38 20.61 19.89
N VAL A 213 5.09 19.40 19.37
CA VAL A 213 4.86 19.22 17.94
C VAL A 213 3.36 19.41 17.63
N ASN A 214 3.06 20.36 16.75
CA ASN A 214 1.73 20.55 16.20
C ASN A 214 1.31 19.30 15.40
N GLU A 215 0.04 18.93 15.46
CA GLU A 215 -0.52 17.76 14.75
C GLU A 215 -0.19 17.79 13.24
N ALA A 216 -0.27 18.96 12.60
CA ALA A 216 0.07 19.12 11.20
C ALA A 216 1.55 18.84 10.89
N GLU A 217 2.45 19.18 11.81
CA GLU A 217 3.88 18.89 11.69
C GLU A 217 4.17 17.41 11.85
N VAL A 218 3.48 16.73 12.78
CA VAL A 218 3.56 15.27 12.94
C VAL A 218 3.13 14.56 11.66
N VAL A 219 1.97 14.92 11.10
CA VAL A 219 1.43 14.33 9.88
C VAL A 219 2.38 14.58 8.69
N GLY A 220 2.86 15.83 8.51
CA GLY A 220 3.81 16.18 7.47
C GLY A 220 5.13 15.43 7.61
N SER A 221 5.68 15.36 8.83
CA SER A 221 6.91 14.63 9.12
C SER A 221 6.76 13.12 8.90
N TRP A 222 5.64 12.52 9.30
CA TRP A 222 5.35 11.13 9.02
C TRP A 222 5.29 10.86 7.51
N PHE A 223 4.58 11.72 6.75
CA PHE A 223 4.48 11.57 5.31
C PHE A 223 5.85 11.62 4.64
N ASP A 224 6.68 12.63 4.96
CA ASP A 224 7.97 12.86 4.32
C ASP A 224 9.05 11.86 4.75
N ARG A 225 9.07 11.43 6.03
CA ARG A 225 10.14 10.62 6.61
C ARG A 225 9.83 9.14 6.74
N VAL A 226 8.54 8.76 6.75
CA VAL A 226 8.12 7.36 6.94
C VAL A 226 7.44 6.83 5.69
N TYR A 227 6.38 7.52 5.22
CA TYR A 227 5.57 7.06 4.09
C TYR A 227 6.32 7.14 2.75
N LEU A 228 6.80 8.33 2.37
CA LEU A 228 7.47 8.54 1.08
C LEU A 228 8.70 7.65 0.84
N PRO A 229 9.62 7.47 1.81
CA PRO A 229 10.77 6.57 1.60
C PRO A 229 10.35 5.13 1.33
N ALA A 230 9.29 4.65 2.00
CA ALA A 230 8.76 3.31 1.76
C ALA A 230 8.12 3.20 0.36
N VAL A 231 7.34 4.21 -0.07
CA VAL A 231 6.78 4.27 -1.42
C VAL A 231 7.88 4.34 -2.48
N HIS A 232 8.93 5.13 -2.26
CA HIS A 232 10.09 5.15 -3.16
C HIS A 232 10.75 3.77 -3.28
N SER A 233 10.84 3.02 -2.19
CA SER A 233 11.35 1.65 -2.20
C SER A 233 10.43 0.71 -2.98
N ILE A 234 9.10 0.80 -2.82
CA ILE A 234 8.11 0.05 -3.59
C ILE A 234 8.26 0.31 -5.10
N ARG A 235 8.43 1.58 -5.49
CA ARG A 235 8.64 2.00 -6.89
C ARG A 235 9.97 1.46 -7.43
N ARG A 236 11.05 1.59 -6.68
CA ARG A 236 12.40 1.14 -7.08
C ARG A 236 12.44 -0.35 -7.37
N ILE A 237 11.77 -1.19 -6.57
CA ILE A 237 11.68 -2.63 -6.79
C ILE A 237 10.54 -3.03 -7.73
N SER A 238 9.81 -2.06 -8.29
CA SER A 238 8.68 -2.27 -9.21
C SER A 238 7.61 -3.22 -8.66
N LEU A 239 7.36 -3.19 -7.35
CA LEU A 239 6.48 -4.14 -6.66
C LEU A 239 5.03 -4.08 -7.16
N LEU A 240 4.53 -2.91 -7.58
CA LEU A 240 3.19 -2.75 -8.17
C LEU A 240 2.93 -3.61 -9.40
N ARG A 241 3.97 -3.98 -10.16
CA ARG A 241 3.81 -4.85 -11.35
C ARG A 241 3.34 -6.25 -10.98
N GLU A 242 3.64 -6.70 -9.77
CA GLU A 242 3.20 -7.99 -9.24
C GLU A 242 1.79 -7.93 -8.64
N PHE A 243 1.31 -6.74 -8.34
CA PHE A 243 0.00 -6.47 -7.72
C PHE A 243 -0.75 -5.38 -8.48
N PRO A 244 -1.18 -5.64 -9.74
CA PRO A 244 -1.77 -4.62 -10.62
C PRO A 244 -3.07 -4.02 -10.08
N ASP A 245 -3.80 -4.77 -9.23
CA ASP A 245 -5.07 -4.33 -8.62
C ASP A 245 -4.88 -3.64 -7.26
N ARG A 246 -3.65 -3.24 -6.92
CA ARG A 246 -3.32 -2.60 -5.63
C ARG A 246 -2.69 -1.24 -5.85
N THR A 247 -2.82 -0.38 -4.83
CA THR A 247 -2.16 0.93 -4.81
C THR A 247 -0.81 0.87 -4.07
N GLU A 248 -0.02 1.93 -4.20
CA GLU A 248 1.21 2.08 -3.42
C GLU A 248 0.93 2.10 -1.92
N THR A 249 -0.19 2.71 -1.52
CA THR A 249 -0.62 2.76 -0.13
C THR A 249 -1.01 1.38 0.41
N ASP A 250 -1.68 0.54 -0.39
CA ASP A 250 -1.96 -0.84 0.01
C ASP A 250 -0.68 -1.62 0.29
N LEU A 251 0.31 -1.50 -0.61
CA LEU A 251 1.61 -2.16 -0.45
C LEU A 251 2.37 -1.61 0.75
N TYR A 252 2.33 -0.29 0.96
CA TYR A 252 2.91 0.33 2.15
C TYR A 252 2.30 -0.25 3.43
N VAL A 253 0.98 -0.33 3.53
CA VAL A 253 0.28 -0.89 4.70
C VAL A 253 0.67 -2.36 4.93
N TRP A 254 0.74 -3.16 3.88
CA TRP A 254 1.17 -4.56 3.98
C TRP A 254 2.61 -4.70 4.47
N ILE A 255 3.54 -3.92 3.91
CA ILE A 255 4.95 -3.90 4.32
C ILE A 255 5.06 -3.48 5.78
N ALA A 256 4.32 -2.46 6.19
CA ALA A 256 4.34 -1.94 7.54
C ALA A 256 3.79 -2.96 8.56
N GLN A 257 2.69 -3.63 8.24
CA GLN A 257 2.13 -4.71 9.06
C GLN A 257 3.11 -5.88 9.16
N HIS A 258 3.62 -6.34 8.01
CA HIS A 258 4.60 -7.41 7.96
C HIS A 258 5.88 -7.08 8.73
N ARG A 259 6.36 -5.83 8.62
CA ARG A 259 7.49 -5.33 9.40
C ARG A 259 7.22 -5.42 10.90
N ALA A 260 6.06 -4.97 11.36
CA ALA A 260 5.70 -5.03 12.77
C ALA A 260 5.61 -6.48 13.29
N ASP A 261 5.13 -7.43 12.47
CA ASP A 261 5.10 -8.84 12.80
C ASP A 261 6.51 -9.43 12.90
N LEU A 262 7.40 -9.08 11.97
CA LEU A 262 8.80 -9.47 12.00
C LEU A 262 9.52 -8.87 13.20
N GLU A 263 9.34 -7.58 13.50
CA GLU A 263 9.95 -6.90 14.65
C GLU A 263 9.54 -7.56 15.97
N ARG A 264 8.26 -7.94 16.11
CA ARG A 264 7.79 -8.69 17.30
C ARG A 264 8.40 -10.09 17.39
N SER A 265 8.54 -10.80 16.27
CA SER A 265 9.08 -12.16 16.24
C SER A 265 10.60 -12.20 16.39
N LEU A 266 11.31 -11.19 15.87
CA LEU A 266 12.76 -11.14 15.82
C LEU A 266 13.37 -10.40 17.03
N GLY A 267 12.57 -9.58 17.73
CA GLY A 267 13.02 -8.80 18.89
C GLY A 267 13.84 -7.54 18.55
N TRP A 268 13.91 -7.14 17.26
CA TRP A 268 14.64 -5.95 16.84
C TRP A 268 13.99 -5.22 15.66
N GLY A 269 14.39 -3.96 15.40
CA GLY A 269 13.86 -3.16 14.31
C GLY A 269 14.30 -3.65 12.93
N ILE A 270 13.36 -3.73 12.00
CA ILE A 270 13.54 -4.20 10.63
C ILE A 270 13.40 -3.03 9.65
N ARG A 271 14.27 -2.99 8.64
CA ARG A 271 14.16 -1.98 7.58
C ARG A 271 12.96 -2.23 6.68
N PRO A 272 12.25 -1.16 6.22
CA PRO A 272 11.14 -1.31 5.30
C PRO A 272 11.47 -2.10 4.03
N GLU A 273 12.68 -1.89 3.48
CA GLU A 273 13.16 -2.58 2.27
C GLU A 273 13.33 -4.09 2.50
N SER A 274 13.85 -4.46 3.66
CA SER A 274 14.04 -5.86 4.05
C SER A 274 12.68 -6.55 4.26
N ALA A 275 11.74 -5.87 4.92
CA ALA A 275 10.37 -6.38 5.08
C ALA A 275 9.64 -6.50 3.73
N ALA A 276 9.82 -5.53 2.84
CA ALA A 276 9.25 -5.57 1.49
C ALA A 276 9.82 -6.73 0.66
N ALA A 277 11.14 -6.97 0.74
CA ALA A 277 11.79 -8.07 0.04
C ALA A 277 11.33 -9.44 0.56
N ASP A 278 11.16 -9.60 1.88
CA ASP A 278 10.66 -10.84 2.47
C ASP A 278 9.17 -11.07 2.12
N LEU A 279 8.35 -10.03 2.21
CA LEU A 279 6.94 -10.10 1.78
C LEU A 279 6.83 -10.55 0.31
N ALA A 280 7.66 -9.95 -0.55
CA ALA A 280 7.74 -10.30 -1.95
C ALA A 280 8.19 -11.75 -2.17
N ALA A 281 9.17 -12.24 -1.42
CA ALA A 281 9.65 -13.62 -1.49
C ALA A 281 8.57 -14.64 -1.04
N ARG A 282 7.70 -14.28 -0.10
CA ARG A 282 6.60 -15.13 0.40
C ARG A 282 5.37 -15.13 -0.51
N ALA A 283 5.12 -14.08 -1.27
CA ALA A 283 3.95 -13.92 -2.13
C ALA A 283 3.83 -14.96 -3.29
N GLY A 284 4.79 -15.88 -3.43
CA GLY A 284 4.64 -17.13 -4.16
C GLY A 284 5.39 -17.30 -5.47
N ARG A 285 5.23 -18.48 -6.11
CA ARG A 285 5.99 -18.98 -7.28
C ARG A 285 6.01 -18.04 -8.52
N ARG A 286 5.09 -17.12 -8.66
CA ARG A 286 5.09 -16.11 -9.73
C ARG A 286 6.22 -15.10 -9.54
N PHE A 287 6.46 -14.70 -8.30
CA PHE A 287 7.51 -13.75 -7.93
C PHE A 287 8.91 -14.32 -8.17
N ARG A 288 9.16 -15.60 -7.87
CA ARG A 288 10.46 -16.24 -8.15
C ARG A 288 10.86 -16.16 -9.63
N ARG A 289 9.92 -16.23 -10.57
CA ARG A 289 10.20 -16.11 -12.01
C ARG A 289 10.54 -14.67 -12.43
N VAL A 290 9.96 -13.67 -11.76
CA VAL A 290 10.24 -12.25 -12.04
C VAL A 290 11.56 -11.83 -11.42
N VAL A 291 11.83 -12.23 -10.18
CA VAL A 291 13.14 -12.00 -9.52
C VAL A 291 14.26 -12.72 -10.30
N ALA A 292 14.04 -13.94 -10.77
CA ALA A 292 15.01 -14.66 -11.60
C ALA A 292 15.30 -13.91 -12.92
N ARG A 293 14.27 -13.46 -13.64
CA ARG A 293 14.43 -12.65 -14.87
C ARG A 293 15.06 -11.27 -14.60
N PHE A 294 14.80 -10.68 -13.45
CA PHE A 294 15.41 -9.41 -13.04
C PHE A 294 16.88 -9.60 -12.66
N MET A 295 17.20 -10.69 -11.95
CA MET A 295 18.59 -11.09 -11.66
C MET A 295 19.34 -11.43 -12.93
N GLU A 296 18.74 -12.14 -13.89
CA GLU A 296 19.33 -12.39 -15.21
C GLU A 296 19.60 -11.09 -15.99
N ARG A 297 18.73 -10.09 -15.90
CA ARG A 297 18.95 -8.75 -16.50
C ARG A 297 20.06 -7.97 -15.80
N ILE A 298 20.16 -8.05 -14.47
CA ILE A 298 21.24 -7.40 -13.71
C ILE A 298 22.57 -8.09 -14.00
N VAL A 299 22.59 -9.41 -14.04
CA VAL A 299 23.80 -10.16 -14.43
C VAL A 299 24.18 -9.85 -15.88
N GLY A 300 23.21 -9.74 -16.81
CA GLY A 300 23.46 -9.35 -18.19
C GLY A 300 23.99 -7.91 -18.35
N VAL A 301 23.62 -6.99 -17.48
CA VAL A 301 24.14 -5.60 -17.45
C VAL A 301 25.51 -5.54 -16.77
N LEU A 302 25.76 -6.37 -15.75
CA LEU A 302 27.05 -6.44 -15.05
C LEU A 302 28.14 -7.12 -15.90
N THR A 303 27.77 -7.98 -16.84
CA THR A 303 28.75 -8.61 -17.77
C THR A 303 29.19 -7.70 -18.91
N LEU A 304 28.55 -6.56 -19.12
CA LEU A 304 28.95 -5.55 -20.12
C LEU A 304 29.68 -4.35 -19.50
N ALA A 305 29.89 -4.32 -18.18
CA ALA A 305 30.74 -3.32 -17.56
C ALA A 305 32.21 -3.63 -17.84
N PRO A 306 33.03 -2.66 -18.30
CA PRO A 306 34.46 -2.88 -18.49
C PRO A 306 35.09 -3.30 -17.15
N TRP A 307 35.92 -4.29 -17.21
CA TRP A 307 36.67 -4.84 -16.09
C TRP A 307 37.47 -3.71 -15.42
N VAL A 308 36.99 -3.16 -14.31
CA VAL A 308 37.75 -2.24 -13.48
C VAL A 308 38.66 -3.09 -12.61
N PRO A 309 39.98 -2.94 -12.70
CA PRO A 309 40.89 -3.70 -11.84
C PRO A 309 40.54 -3.45 -10.37
N ALA A 310 40.49 -4.51 -9.59
CA ALA A 310 40.30 -4.39 -8.16
C ALA A 310 41.39 -3.48 -7.55
N PRO A 311 41.04 -2.54 -6.63
CA PRO A 311 42.05 -1.73 -5.95
C PRO A 311 43.05 -2.63 -5.23
N ALA A 312 44.29 -2.17 -5.12
CA ALA A 312 45.34 -2.92 -4.44
C ALA A 312 44.95 -3.21 -2.98
N PRO A 313 45.39 -4.33 -2.40
CA PRO A 313 45.15 -4.65 -1.00
C PRO A 313 45.52 -3.48 -0.07
N GLY A 314 44.55 -2.86 0.61
CA GLY A 314 44.75 -1.71 1.49
C GLY A 314 44.20 -0.38 0.95
N GLU A 315 43.85 -0.27 -0.33
CA GLU A 315 43.18 0.91 -0.88
C GLU A 315 41.67 0.68 -0.93
N TRP A 316 41.00 1.18 0.11
CA TRP A 316 39.53 1.29 0.08
C TRP A 316 39.16 2.66 -0.48
N PRO A 317 38.24 2.76 -1.44
CA PRO A 317 37.69 4.04 -1.85
C PRO A 317 36.83 4.60 -0.73
N GLY A 318 37.45 5.37 0.16
CA GLY A 318 36.84 5.97 1.35
C GLY A 318 35.73 7.00 1.09
N GLY A 319 35.33 7.20 -0.17
CA GLY A 319 34.34 8.18 -0.56
C GLY A 319 32.99 7.63 -1.01
N VAL A 320 32.90 6.37 -1.40
CA VAL A 320 31.67 5.83 -2.04
C VAL A 320 30.61 5.41 -1.03
N LEU A 321 31.00 4.99 0.17
CA LEU A 321 30.04 4.62 1.23
C LEU A 321 29.44 5.83 1.97
N ALA A 322 30.18 6.93 2.05
CA ALA A 322 29.72 8.14 2.75
C ALA A 322 28.67 8.94 1.93
N SER A 323 28.67 8.84 0.61
CA SER A 323 27.80 9.64 -0.27
C SER A 323 26.41 9.03 -0.51
N HIS A 324 26.14 7.81 -0.02
CA HIS A 324 24.86 7.09 -0.24
C HIS A 324 24.07 6.81 1.03
N ARG A 325 24.37 7.48 2.15
CA ARG A 325 23.56 7.36 3.38
C ARG A 325 22.42 8.37 3.36
N PRO A 326 21.15 7.92 3.26
CA PRO A 326 20.02 8.78 3.59
C PRO A 326 20.12 9.19 5.07
N ALA A 327 19.90 10.44 5.38
CA ALA A 327 19.88 10.94 6.74
C ALA A 327 18.88 10.15 7.61
N GLY A 328 19.34 9.63 8.74
CA GLY A 328 18.52 8.81 9.66
C GLY A 328 18.67 7.28 9.50
N PHE A 329 19.69 6.82 8.81
CA PHE A 329 19.92 5.39 8.55
C PHE A 329 20.85 4.78 9.61
N THR A 330 20.28 3.99 10.52
CA THR A 330 21.07 3.20 11.50
C THR A 330 21.40 1.84 10.90
N LEU A 331 22.70 1.50 10.79
CA LEU A 331 23.15 0.17 10.36
C LEU A 331 22.88 -0.86 11.46
N ASN A 332 22.52 -2.09 11.07
CA ASN A 332 22.35 -3.22 11.96
C ASN A 332 23.55 -4.17 11.85
N ILE A 333 24.28 -4.37 12.93
CA ILE A 333 25.42 -5.29 13.01
C ILE A 333 24.98 -6.53 13.78
N LEU A 334 24.93 -7.68 13.12
CA LEU A 334 24.64 -8.96 13.77
C LEU A 334 25.92 -9.53 14.41
N LEU A 335 25.83 -9.79 15.70
CA LEU A 335 26.90 -10.38 16.50
C LEU A 335 26.41 -11.69 17.15
N PRO A 336 26.75 -12.87 16.62
CA PRO A 336 26.54 -14.13 17.30
C PRO A 336 27.39 -14.19 18.59
N VAL A 337 26.73 -14.43 19.71
CA VAL A 337 27.33 -14.52 21.04
C VAL A 337 27.19 -15.96 21.53
N GLY A 338 28.27 -16.60 21.93
CA GLY A 338 28.21 -17.95 22.48
C GLY A 338 29.59 -18.63 22.53
N GLY A 339 29.68 -19.76 23.24
CA GLY A 339 30.89 -20.56 23.40
C GLY A 339 31.25 -20.80 24.87
N ALA A 340 32.00 -21.87 25.15
CA ALA A 340 32.34 -22.34 26.51
C ALA A 340 33.22 -21.39 27.34
N ARG A 341 33.78 -20.33 26.70
CA ARG A 341 34.46 -19.21 27.35
C ARG A 341 33.89 -17.94 26.76
N HIS A 342 33.22 -17.13 27.57
CA HIS A 342 32.62 -15.83 27.21
C HIS A 342 33.75 -14.83 26.90
N ASP A 343 34.23 -14.87 25.68
CA ASP A 343 35.19 -13.93 25.16
C ASP A 343 34.44 -12.82 24.39
N TRP A 344 34.55 -11.62 24.93
CA TRP A 344 33.85 -10.44 24.40
C TRP A 344 34.65 -9.69 23.35
N SER A 345 35.79 -10.22 22.87
CA SER A 345 36.64 -9.52 21.88
C SER A 345 35.91 -9.15 20.59
N ALA A 346 35.05 -10.02 20.09
CA ALA A 346 34.19 -9.70 18.93
C ALA A 346 33.16 -8.58 19.23
N PHE A 347 32.67 -8.56 20.48
CA PHE A 347 31.79 -7.48 20.95
C PHE A 347 32.52 -6.14 20.97
N ASP A 348 33.76 -6.10 21.50
CA ASP A 348 34.53 -4.88 21.57
C ASP A 348 34.82 -4.32 20.16
N GLN A 349 35.13 -5.18 19.21
CA GLN A 349 35.26 -4.81 17.79
C GLN A 349 33.96 -4.31 17.21
N ALA A 350 32.84 -4.98 17.50
CA ALA A 350 31.54 -4.58 17.05
C ALA A 350 31.11 -3.21 17.59
N VAL A 351 31.46 -2.91 18.84
CA VAL A 351 31.24 -1.60 19.46
C VAL A 351 32.01 -0.51 18.72
N LEU A 352 33.29 -0.73 18.41
CA LEU A 352 34.11 0.24 17.66
C LEU A 352 33.48 0.54 16.28
N VAL A 353 33.03 -0.47 15.57
CA VAL A 353 32.36 -0.29 14.29
C VAL A 353 31.03 0.42 14.49
N ALA A 354 30.24 0.03 15.49
CA ALA A 354 28.94 0.62 15.77
C ALA A 354 29.03 2.11 16.13
N GLN A 355 29.99 2.49 16.97
CA GLN A 355 30.21 3.90 17.34
C GLN A 355 30.65 4.73 16.14
N ARG A 356 31.54 4.20 15.28
CA ARG A 356 32.02 4.89 14.09
C ARG A 356 30.95 5.09 13.05
N GLU A 357 30.08 4.10 12.91
CA GLU A 357 29.11 4.02 11.82
C GLU A 357 27.69 4.38 12.27
N ASP A 358 27.48 4.84 13.50
CA ASP A 358 26.18 5.10 14.12
C ASP A 358 25.24 3.90 13.95
N ALA A 359 25.74 2.70 14.29
CA ALA A 359 25.09 1.44 14.05
C ALA A 359 24.47 0.88 15.34
N ARG A 360 23.50 -0.03 15.16
CA ARG A 360 22.87 -0.80 16.23
C ARG A 360 23.47 -2.20 16.28
N LEU A 361 23.75 -2.70 17.49
CA LEU A 361 24.21 -4.07 17.72
C LEU A 361 23.04 -5.02 17.93
N LEU A 362 23.05 -6.14 17.20
CA LEU A 362 22.06 -7.21 17.30
C LEU A 362 22.76 -8.48 17.81
N GLY A 363 22.65 -8.74 19.10
CA GLY A 363 23.17 -9.97 19.72
C GLY A 363 22.32 -11.17 19.34
N LEU A 364 22.93 -12.31 19.03
CA LEU A 364 22.26 -13.56 18.73
C LEU A 364 22.89 -14.72 19.50
N VAL A 365 22.11 -15.40 20.33
CA VAL A 365 22.47 -16.69 20.91
C VAL A 365 21.65 -17.78 20.23
N VAL A 366 22.33 -18.83 19.79
CA VAL A 366 21.66 -20.03 19.23
C VAL A 366 21.85 -21.21 20.17
N LEU A 367 20.73 -21.74 20.65
CA LEU A 367 20.70 -22.91 21.54
C LEU A 367 20.57 -24.18 20.71
N PRO A 368 21.41 -25.19 20.91
CA PRO A 368 21.28 -26.48 20.23
C PRO A 368 20.00 -27.23 20.58
N SER A 369 19.47 -27.01 21.80
CA SER A 369 18.22 -27.60 22.28
C SER A 369 17.48 -26.64 23.21
N ASP A 370 16.17 -26.83 23.33
CA ASP A 370 15.30 -25.96 24.13
C ASP A 370 15.18 -26.50 25.58
N THR A 371 16.26 -26.38 26.37
CA THR A 371 16.26 -26.74 27.79
C THR A 371 16.24 -25.50 28.68
N GLU A 372 15.59 -25.58 29.84
CA GLU A 372 15.51 -24.43 30.76
C GLU A 372 16.90 -23.95 31.22
N GLN A 373 17.85 -24.87 31.43
CA GLN A 373 19.22 -24.52 31.78
C GLN A 373 19.91 -23.71 30.69
N GLN A 374 19.71 -24.09 29.41
CA GLN A 374 20.28 -23.31 28.27
C GLN A 374 19.59 -21.97 28.11
N ARG A 375 18.28 -21.90 28.31
CA ARG A 375 17.55 -20.64 28.31
C ARG A 375 18.01 -19.71 29.42
N GLN A 376 18.25 -20.22 30.63
CA GLN A 376 18.75 -19.42 31.74
C GLN A 376 20.13 -18.84 31.42
N ALA A 377 21.05 -19.67 30.92
CA ALA A 377 22.39 -19.21 30.50
C ALA A 377 22.32 -18.17 29.38
N ALA A 378 21.39 -18.32 28.42
CA ALA A 378 21.18 -17.34 27.36
C ALA A 378 20.65 -16.00 27.89
N ARG A 379 19.76 -16.01 28.88
CA ARG A 379 19.27 -14.78 29.55
C ARG A 379 20.38 -14.05 30.29
N GLU A 380 21.27 -14.77 30.94
CA GLU A 380 22.45 -14.16 31.59
C GLU A 380 23.38 -13.50 30.58
N LEU A 381 23.61 -14.15 29.42
CA LEU A 381 24.37 -13.59 28.32
C LEU A 381 23.67 -12.34 27.73
N GLN A 382 22.37 -12.36 27.60
CA GLN A 382 21.58 -11.21 27.15
C GLN A 382 21.79 -10.01 28.09
N LEU A 383 21.61 -10.21 29.38
CA LEU A 383 21.77 -9.14 30.37
C LEU A 383 23.17 -8.53 30.33
N GLU A 384 24.19 -9.38 30.21
CA GLU A 384 25.58 -8.91 30.13
C GLU A 384 25.86 -8.16 28.81
N PHE A 385 25.30 -8.65 27.69
CA PHE A 385 25.39 -7.97 26.39
C PHE A 385 24.75 -6.58 26.43
N GLU A 386 23.51 -6.49 26.96
CA GLU A 386 22.78 -5.24 27.10
C GLU A 386 23.51 -4.25 28.02
N ARG A 387 24.03 -4.73 29.15
CA ARG A 387 24.81 -3.91 30.08
C ARG A 387 26.07 -3.31 29.41
N ARG A 388 26.79 -4.11 28.62
CA ARG A 388 27.99 -3.68 27.90
C ARG A 388 27.66 -2.68 26.79
N ALA A 389 26.61 -2.94 26.03
CA ALA A 389 26.14 -2.05 24.96
C ALA A 389 25.71 -0.68 25.54
N GLN A 390 24.99 -0.70 26.66
CA GLN A 390 24.61 0.52 27.37
C GLN A 390 25.83 1.31 27.90
N ALA A 391 26.78 0.61 28.48
CA ALA A 391 28.03 1.25 28.93
C ALA A 391 28.84 1.90 27.79
N ALA A 392 28.73 1.34 26.57
CA ALA A 392 29.37 1.88 25.37
C ALA A 392 28.48 2.92 24.64
N ALA A 393 27.29 3.25 25.14
CA ALA A 393 26.31 4.14 24.53
C ALA A 393 25.91 3.69 23.08
N VAL A 394 25.85 2.37 22.82
CA VAL A 394 25.49 1.81 21.53
C VAL A 394 24.08 1.19 21.63
N PRO A 395 23.15 1.58 20.74
CA PRO A 395 21.82 0.95 20.69
C PRO A 395 21.94 -0.55 20.43
N CYS A 396 21.19 -1.37 21.15
CA CYS A 396 21.27 -2.81 20.99
C CYS A 396 19.88 -3.49 20.95
N GLY A 397 19.87 -4.71 20.48
CA GLY A 397 18.79 -5.70 20.60
C GLY A 397 19.40 -7.07 20.78
N PHE A 398 18.62 -8.03 21.28
CA PHE A 398 19.10 -9.39 21.53
C PHE A 398 18.04 -10.42 21.16
N ALA A 399 18.47 -11.53 20.58
CA ALA A 399 17.59 -12.64 20.23
C ALA A 399 18.19 -13.99 20.69
N ILE A 400 17.31 -14.89 21.12
CA ILE A 400 17.63 -16.27 21.49
C ILE A 400 16.88 -17.18 20.52
N GLU A 401 17.62 -17.99 19.77
CA GLU A 401 17.08 -18.94 18.81
C GLU A 401 17.41 -20.38 19.21
N VAL A 402 16.61 -21.32 18.72
CA VAL A 402 16.86 -22.76 18.92
C VAL A 402 17.09 -23.42 17.56
N GLY A 403 18.17 -24.18 17.41
CA GLY A 403 18.45 -24.89 16.17
C GLY A 403 19.93 -25.00 15.82
N GLU A 404 20.21 -25.23 14.53
CA GLU A 404 21.57 -25.30 14.03
C GLU A 404 22.20 -23.90 13.92
N ILE A 405 23.35 -23.69 14.56
CA ILE A 405 24.00 -22.39 14.73
C ILE A 405 24.22 -21.69 13.38
N ALA A 406 24.79 -22.38 12.38
CA ALA A 406 25.11 -21.77 11.10
C ALA A 406 23.84 -21.34 10.34
N THR A 407 22.82 -22.15 10.36
CA THR A 407 21.52 -21.88 9.72
C THR A 407 20.84 -20.68 10.36
N GLN A 408 20.77 -20.60 11.68
CA GLN A 408 20.15 -19.49 12.38
C GLN A 408 20.90 -18.16 12.16
N ILE A 409 22.24 -18.19 12.13
CA ILE A 409 23.03 -17.01 11.83
C ILE A 409 22.77 -16.52 10.41
N VAL A 410 22.71 -17.41 9.41
CA VAL A 410 22.45 -17.05 8.01
C VAL A 410 21.03 -16.49 7.84
N ASP A 411 20.03 -17.08 8.49
CA ASP A 411 18.65 -16.59 8.45
C ASP A 411 18.51 -15.21 9.11
N ARG A 412 19.17 -14.99 10.22
CA ARG A 412 19.20 -13.69 10.91
C ARG A 412 20.03 -12.63 10.17
N ALA A 413 21.07 -13.05 9.46
CA ALA A 413 21.88 -12.15 8.64
C ALA A 413 21.09 -11.43 7.53
N ARG A 414 19.97 -11.98 7.09
CA ARG A 414 19.07 -11.30 6.12
C ARG A 414 18.58 -9.93 6.62
N TRP A 415 18.47 -9.79 7.93
CA TRP A 415 17.93 -8.61 8.60
C TRP A 415 19.02 -7.66 9.13
N ALA A 416 20.29 -8.02 8.95
CA ALA A 416 21.46 -7.21 9.31
C ALA A 416 22.13 -6.61 8.08
N ASP A 417 23.07 -5.71 8.28
CA ASP A 417 23.89 -5.08 7.24
C ASP A 417 25.31 -5.64 7.22
N LEU A 418 25.79 -6.04 8.39
CA LEU A 418 27.09 -6.62 8.62
C LEU A 418 26.96 -7.73 9.65
N VAL A 419 27.69 -8.81 9.46
CA VAL A 419 27.84 -9.89 10.46
C VAL A 419 29.28 -9.85 10.98
N ILE A 420 29.45 -9.79 12.29
CA ILE A 420 30.76 -9.90 12.93
C ILE A 420 30.87 -11.24 13.63
N LEU A 421 31.83 -12.05 13.21
CA LEU A 421 32.07 -13.39 13.75
C LEU A 421 33.38 -13.45 14.51
N LYS A 422 33.39 -14.16 15.63
CA LYS A 422 34.66 -14.56 16.24
C LYS A 422 35.19 -15.84 15.58
N LEU A 423 36.40 -15.74 15.04
CA LEU A 423 37.12 -16.93 14.59
C LEU A 423 37.97 -17.51 15.73
N SER A 424 37.78 -18.80 16.00
CA SER A 424 38.67 -19.51 16.93
C SER A 424 40.01 -19.83 16.21
N TYR A 425 41.09 -19.28 16.67
CA TYR A 425 42.45 -19.59 16.16
C TYR A 425 43.30 -20.20 17.27
N PRO A 426 44.08 -21.24 17.02
CA PRO A 426 44.24 -21.96 15.75
C PRO A 426 43.04 -22.83 15.39
N PRO A 427 42.76 -22.99 14.07
CA PRO A 427 41.72 -23.91 13.63
C PRO A 427 42.06 -25.32 14.07
N GLY A 428 41.03 -26.11 14.48
CA GLY A 428 41.20 -27.46 15.00
C GLY A 428 42.15 -28.33 14.15
N PRO A 429 42.91 -29.23 14.79
CA PRO A 429 44.04 -29.94 14.14
C PRO A 429 43.63 -30.95 13.04
N ARG A 430 42.33 -31.29 12.95
CA ARG A 430 41.86 -32.29 11.97
C ARG A 430 41.28 -31.62 10.71
N PRO A 431 41.72 -31.99 9.48
CA PRO A 431 41.20 -31.43 8.22
C PRO A 431 39.67 -31.53 8.07
N ILE A 432 39.09 -32.66 8.53
CA ILE A 432 37.64 -32.95 8.46
C ILE A 432 36.86 -31.99 9.40
N ALA A 433 37.41 -31.62 10.56
CA ALA A 433 36.80 -30.66 11.48
C ALA A 433 36.75 -29.23 10.87
N ARG A 434 37.73 -28.88 10.01
CA ARG A 434 37.74 -27.62 9.24
C ARG A 434 36.67 -27.60 8.14
N LEU A 435 36.39 -28.73 7.50
CA LEU A 435 35.35 -28.85 6.48
C LEU A 435 33.93 -28.82 7.06
N ARG A 436 33.77 -29.23 8.30
CA ARG A 436 32.49 -29.19 9.06
C ARG A 436 32.30 -27.93 9.90
N SER A 437 33.20 -26.94 9.80
CA SER A 437 33.05 -25.72 10.58
C SER A 437 31.85 -24.93 10.08
N GLY A 438 30.91 -24.59 10.98
CA GLY A 438 29.77 -23.74 10.69
C GLY A 438 30.15 -22.40 10.07
N VAL A 439 31.39 -21.93 10.31
CA VAL A 439 31.95 -20.70 9.71
C VAL A 439 31.96 -20.79 8.16
N ARG A 440 32.35 -21.93 7.58
CA ARG A 440 32.34 -22.11 6.13
C ARG A 440 30.91 -21.98 5.58
N THR A 441 29.95 -22.62 6.23
CA THR A 441 28.54 -22.52 5.85
C THR A 441 28.05 -21.08 5.92
N ILE A 442 28.40 -20.36 7.00
CA ILE A 442 28.03 -18.95 7.16
C ILE A 442 28.66 -18.10 6.06
N VAL A 443 29.98 -18.21 5.81
CA VAL A 443 30.67 -17.40 4.80
C VAL A 443 30.13 -17.66 3.39
N GLN A 444 29.77 -18.92 3.06
CA GLN A 444 29.25 -19.29 1.73
C GLN A 444 27.79 -18.92 1.54
N ALA A 445 26.96 -18.99 2.57
CA ALA A 445 25.51 -18.80 2.48
C ALA A 445 25.02 -17.42 3.00
N CYS A 446 25.88 -16.65 3.69
CA CYS A 446 25.50 -15.38 4.27
C CYS A 446 25.22 -14.34 3.16
N PRO A 447 24.02 -13.73 3.13
CA PRO A 447 23.69 -12.71 2.14
C PRO A 447 24.28 -11.33 2.44
N ARG A 448 25.10 -11.21 3.51
CA ARG A 448 25.66 -9.96 3.98
C ARG A 448 27.17 -10.06 4.17
N PRO A 449 27.91 -8.95 4.10
CA PRO A 449 29.32 -8.94 4.44
C PRO A 449 29.58 -9.54 5.81
N VAL A 450 30.65 -10.33 5.92
CA VAL A 450 31.09 -10.98 7.16
C VAL A 450 32.47 -10.45 7.52
N LEU A 451 32.59 -9.85 8.70
CA LEU A 451 33.87 -9.49 9.32
C LEU A 451 34.20 -10.60 10.33
N ALA A 452 35.41 -11.18 10.21
CA ALA A 452 35.83 -12.30 11.04
C ALA A 452 37.25 -12.11 11.58
#